data_28ab8ce940136a85fbc39c7241f556e8
#
_entry.id   28ab8ce940136a85fbc39c7241f556e8
#
_cell.length_a   1.000
_cell.length_b   1.000
_cell.length_c   1.000
_cell.angle_alpha   90.00
_cell.angle_beta   90.00
_cell.angle_gamma   90.00
#
_symmetry.space_group_name_H-M   'P 1'
#
loop_
_entity.id
_entity.type
_entity.pdbx_description
1 polymer ?
#
loop_
_entity_poly.entity_id
_entity_poly.type
_entity_poly.pdbx_seq_one_letter_code
_entity_poly.pdbx_strand_id
1 'polypeptide(L)'
;MREELEYYIRHFASRFYIFLKWLIFSLLSGILIGLAGTVFHYCMTWANDMRALYPCLILLLPAAGLFIVGAYHILHDEKDTGTNLVLAAIHSGKHIPLKMAPLIFISTVMTHLFGGSAGREGAALQLGGSIGNSLGRLLRFDEKDQHIMIMCGMSAAFSALFGTPLAASIFSMEVVSVGIMHYAALVPCVIASLTAKGVAEYFQVMPEQFLLTSLPEFTLSTATTIAVLAILCAGISTLFCIMLHSGEKLYKKYLPDPYLRIFTGGTFIVIMTLLVQNQDYNGAGMPIIARCFENDYVPSAFLLKMIFTAVTLGSGFKGGEIVPSFVIGGTFGCLFGNFVNFSPALCTAAGMGAVFCGVTNCPITSLLICFELFGFTGMPYYLLSIALSYMLSGYYGLYHSQKIVYSKYKTEFINRKTHE
;
A
#
# COMPACT_ATOMS: atom_id res chain seq x y z
N MET A 1 43.11 -30.54 8.64
CA MET A 1 43.36 -29.45 7.64
C MET A 1 42.71 -29.75 6.27
N ARG A 2 42.96 -30.91 5.61
CA ARG A 2 42.33 -31.25 4.33
C ARG A 2 40.82 -31.49 4.45
N GLU A 3 40.38 -32.23 5.44
CA GLU A 3 38.94 -32.46 5.72
C GLU A 3 38.20 -31.20 6.13
N GLU A 4 38.81 -30.32 6.91
CA GLU A 4 38.27 -29.03 7.26
C GLU A 4 38.12 -28.11 6.04
N LEU A 5 39.13 -28.09 5.16
CA LEU A 5 39.08 -27.33 3.92
C LEU A 5 37.98 -27.83 2.98
N GLU A 6 37.85 -29.16 2.83
CA GLU A 6 36.74 -29.75 2.06
C GLU A 6 35.36 -29.44 2.67
N TYR A 7 35.23 -29.43 4.00
CA TYR A 7 34.03 -28.99 4.70
C TYR A 7 33.69 -27.54 4.38
N TYR A 8 34.65 -26.61 4.49
CA TYR A 8 34.44 -25.20 4.18
C TYR A 8 34.07 -24.95 2.70
N ILE A 9 34.75 -25.64 1.77
CA ILE A 9 34.47 -25.53 0.32
C ILE A 9 33.05 -26.02 0.01
N ARG A 10 32.63 -27.15 0.56
CA ARG A 10 31.26 -27.67 0.35
C ARG A 10 30.20 -26.74 0.91
N HIS A 11 30.42 -26.18 2.10
CA HIS A 11 29.51 -25.21 2.72
C HIS A 11 29.44 -23.92 1.94
N PHE A 12 30.54 -23.41 1.44
CA PHE A 12 30.58 -22.23 0.59
C PHE A 12 29.86 -22.48 -0.74
N ALA A 13 30.13 -23.59 -1.39
CA ALA A 13 29.47 -23.95 -2.65
C ALA A 13 27.93 -24.08 -2.48
N SER A 14 27.47 -24.70 -1.38
CA SER A 14 26.05 -24.81 -1.06
C SER A 14 25.39 -23.43 -0.86
N ARG A 15 26.03 -22.54 -0.08
CA ARG A 15 25.53 -21.17 0.14
C ARG A 15 25.52 -20.36 -1.14
N PHE A 16 26.56 -20.49 -1.95
CA PHE A 16 26.66 -19.80 -3.25
C PHE A 16 25.58 -20.29 -4.22
N TYR A 17 25.29 -21.61 -4.24
CA TYR A 17 24.18 -22.16 -5.04
C TYR A 17 22.83 -21.58 -4.61
N ILE A 18 22.54 -21.49 -3.31
CA ILE A 18 21.32 -20.89 -2.77
C ILE A 18 21.22 -19.41 -3.18
N PHE A 19 22.33 -18.67 -3.06
CA PHE A 19 22.39 -17.27 -3.50
C PHE A 19 22.08 -17.13 -4.99
N LEU A 20 22.73 -17.95 -5.85
CA LEU A 20 22.51 -17.91 -7.29
C LEU A 20 21.06 -18.27 -7.67
N LYS A 21 20.47 -19.26 -6.99
CA LYS A 21 19.05 -19.62 -7.12
C LYS A 21 18.15 -18.41 -6.89
N TRP A 22 18.34 -17.71 -5.78
CA TRP A 22 17.53 -16.52 -5.43
C TRP A 22 17.84 -15.32 -6.31
N LEU A 23 19.08 -15.14 -6.74
CA LEU A 23 19.48 -14.09 -7.68
C LEU A 23 18.72 -14.21 -9.00
N ILE A 24 18.74 -15.41 -9.61
CA ILE A 24 18.05 -15.67 -10.88
C ILE A 24 16.55 -15.48 -10.72
N PHE A 25 15.96 -16.04 -9.65
CA PHE A 25 14.54 -15.87 -9.37
C PHE A 25 14.14 -14.39 -9.23
N SER A 26 14.93 -13.62 -8.49
CA SER A 26 14.64 -12.20 -8.22
C SER A 26 14.76 -11.34 -9.48
N LEU A 27 15.76 -11.61 -10.32
CA LEU A 27 15.92 -10.93 -11.61
C LEU A 27 14.74 -11.23 -12.55
N LEU A 28 14.37 -12.51 -12.71
CA LEU A 28 13.22 -12.90 -13.53
C LEU A 28 11.90 -12.33 -13.00
N SER A 29 11.69 -12.43 -11.69
CA SER A 29 10.52 -11.86 -11.03
C SER A 29 10.48 -10.33 -11.18
N GLY A 30 11.60 -9.66 -10.98
CA GLY A 30 11.72 -8.21 -11.14
C GLY A 30 11.41 -7.75 -12.56
N ILE A 31 11.91 -8.45 -13.59
CA ILE A 31 11.63 -8.13 -15.00
C ILE A 31 10.15 -8.34 -15.31
N LEU A 32 9.61 -9.53 -15.03
CA LEU A 32 8.23 -9.87 -15.37
C LEU A 32 7.22 -8.97 -14.66
N ILE A 33 7.41 -8.76 -13.37
CA ILE A 33 6.51 -7.95 -12.55
C ILE A 33 6.73 -6.46 -12.82
N GLY A 34 7.97 -6.05 -13.11
CA GLY A 34 8.30 -4.70 -13.56
C GLY A 34 7.55 -4.34 -14.85
N LEU A 35 7.53 -5.25 -15.84
CA LEU A 35 6.75 -5.07 -17.08
C LEU A 35 5.25 -5.02 -16.79
N ALA A 36 4.72 -5.95 -15.98
CA ALA A 36 3.31 -5.95 -15.61
C ALA A 36 2.91 -4.67 -14.84
N GLY A 37 3.76 -4.21 -13.93
CA GLY A 37 3.58 -2.94 -13.20
C GLY A 37 3.61 -1.72 -14.11
N THR A 38 4.51 -1.69 -15.08
CA THR A 38 4.59 -0.65 -16.12
C THR A 38 3.30 -0.57 -16.93
N VAL A 39 2.81 -1.71 -17.42
CA VAL A 39 1.53 -1.76 -18.16
C VAL A 39 0.38 -1.29 -17.25
N PHE A 40 0.36 -1.72 -15.99
CA PHE A 40 -0.62 -1.30 -15.01
C PHE A 40 -0.58 0.21 -14.78
N HIS A 41 0.61 0.80 -14.64
CA HIS A 41 0.79 2.24 -14.50
C HIS A 41 0.18 3.00 -15.68
N TYR A 42 0.48 2.61 -16.93
CA TYR A 42 -0.06 3.27 -18.10
C TYR A 42 -1.59 3.12 -18.23
N CYS A 43 -2.13 1.95 -17.92
CA CYS A 43 -3.59 1.76 -17.88
C CYS A 43 -4.25 2.64 -16.82
N MET A 44 -3.61 2.81 -15.66
CA MET A 44 -4.11 3.67 -14.59
C MET A 44 -4.06 5.16 -14.96
N THR A 45 -2.97 5.60 -15.57
CA THR A 45 -2.82 6.96 -16.09
C THR A 45 -3.90 7.23 -17.14
N TRP A 46 -4.03 6.36 -18.13
CA TRP A 46 -5.08 6.46 -19.15
C TRP A 46 -6.48 6.54 -18.54
N ALA A 47 -6.78 5.70 -17.55
CA ALA A 47 -8.08 5.72 -16.87
C ALA A 47 -8.36 7.04 -16.16
N ASN A 48 -7.35 7.63 -15.49
CA ASN A 48 -7.46 8.92 -14.83
C ASN A 48 -7.62 10.06 -15.85
N ASP A 49 -6.87 10.05 -16.97
CA ASP A 49 -6.95 11.03 -18.02
C ASP A 49 -8.32 10.99 -18.70
N MET A 50 -8.84 9.79 -19.01
CA MET A 50 -10.19 9.63 -19.57
C MET A 50 -11.26 10.17 -18.63
N ARG A 51 -11.16 9.91 -17.33
CA ARG A 51 -12.09 10.47 -16.35
C ARG A 51 -11.99 11.99 -16.26
N ALA A 52 -10.79 12.56 -16.35
CA ALA A 52 -10.60 14.01 -16.36
C ALA A 52 -11.20 14.67 -17.62
N LEU A 53 -11.04 14.03 -18.78
CA LEU A 53 -11.64 14.49 -20.05
C LEU A 53 -13.16 14.34 -20.09
N TYR A 54 -13.68 13.27 -19.49
CA TYR A 54 -15.11 12.93 -19.49
C TYR A 54 -15.64 12.76 -18.06
N PRO A 55 -15.89 13.85 -17.33
CA PRO A 55 -16.35 13.78 -15.93
C PRO A 55 -17.65 13.01 -15.74
N CYS A 56 -18.47 12.86 -16.80
CA CYS A 56 -19.71 12.08 -16.77
C CYS A 56 -19.51 10.58 -16.62
N LEU A 57 -18.29 10.06 -16.84
CA LEU A 57 -17.97 8.64 -16.65
C LEU A 57 -18.31 8.13 -15.24
N ILE A 58 -18.31 9.00 -14.24
CA ILE A 58 -18.67 8.64 -12.88
C ILE A 58 -20.09 8.09 -12.76
N LEU A 59 -21.01 8.51 -13.61
CA LEU A 59 -22.40 8.03 -13.61
C LEU A 59 -22.48 6.53 -13.96
N LEU A 60 -21.45 5.99 -14.61
CA LEU A 60 -21.35 4.58 -14.96
C LEU A 60 -20.69 3.73 -13.84
N LEU A 61 -20.25 4.33 -12.74
CA LEU A 61 -19.61 3.60 -11.63
C LEU A 61 -20.47 2.44 -11.12
N PRO A 62 -21.80 2.57 -10.90
CA PRO A 62 -22.62 1.44 -10.48
C PRO A 62 -22.62 0.28 -11.48
N ALA A 63 -22.67 0.57 -12.79
CA ALA A 63 -22.62 -0.43 -13.84
C ALA A 63 -21.24 -1.13 -13.93
N ALA A 64 -20.16 -0.34 -13.78
CA ALA A 64 -18.80 -0.88 -13.70
C ALA A 64 -18.65 -1.83 -12.51
N GLY A 65 -19.27 -1.50 -11.38
CA GLY A 65 -19.31 -2.38 -10.21
C GLY A 65 -19.95 -3.72 -10.51
N LEU A 66 -21.09 -3.74 -11.19
CA LEU A 66 -21.74 -4.99 -11.62
C LEU A 66 -20.84 -5.84 -12.52
N PHE A 67 -20.11 -5.22 -13.44
CA PHE A 67 -19.13 -5.92 -14.27
C PHE A 67 -18.00 -6.54 -13.43
N ILE A 68 -17.47 -5.79 -12.44
CA ILE A 68 -16.42 -6.30 -11.54
C ILE A 68 -16.92 -7.55 -10.80
N VAL A 69 -18.07 -7.50 -10.16
CA VAL A 69 -18.63 -8.65 -9.43
C VAL A 69 -18.89 -9.81 -10.39
N GLY A 70 -19.45 -9.55 -11.59
CA GLY A 70 -19.68 -10.55 -12.61
C GLY A 70 -18.38 -11.25 -13.06
N ALA A 71 -17.28 -10.52 -13.25
CA ALA A 71 -15.99 -11.08 -13.61
C ALA A 71 -15.44 -12.03 -12.53
N TYR A 72 -15.55 -11.64 -11.23
CA TYR A 72 -15.15 -12.49 -10.11
C TYR A 72 -16.05 -13.74 -10.00
N HIS A 73 -17.34 -13.61 -10.28
CA HIS A 73 -18.28 -14.74 -10.29
C HIS A 73 -17.96 -15.75 -11.41
N ILE A 74 -17.79 -15.27 -12.65
CA ILE A 74 -17.46 -16.12 -13.82
C ILE A 74 -16.15 -16.88 -13.62
N LEU A 75 -15.15 -16.26 -13.00
CA LEU A 75 -13.85 -16.89 -12.74
C LEU A 75 -13.80 -17.68 -11.42
N HIS A 76 -14.92 -17.83 -10.74
CA HIS A 76 -15.05 -18.55 -9.46
C HIS A 76 -14.00 -18.07 -8.42
N ASP A 77 -13.88 -16.75 -8.24
CA ASP A 77 -12.95 -16.12 -7.29
C ASP A 77 -13.67 -15.21 -6.27
N GLU A 78 -14.91 -15.52 -5.96
CA GLU A 78 -15.80 -14.75 -5.07
C GLU A 78 -15.27 -14.66 -3.63
N LYS A 79 -14.42 -15.62 -3.23
CA LYS A 79 -13.78 -15.67 -1.90
C LYS A 79 -12.49 -14.87 -1.81
N ASP A 80 -12.14 -14.12 -2.86
CA ASP A 80 -10.97 -13.25 -2.85
C ASP A 80 -11.10 -12.15 -1.79
N THR A 81 -10.19 -12.18 -0.82
CA THR A 81 -10.10 -11.17 0.26
C THR A 81 -9.03 -10.12 -0.03
N GLY A 82 -8.61 -9.99 -1.29
CA GLY A 82 -7.66 -8.97 -1.72
C GLY A 82 -6.27 -9.16 -1.10
N THR A 83 -5.65 -8.07 -0.67
CA THR A 83 -4.32 -8.08 -0.05
C THR A 83 -4.25 -9.01 1.18
N ASN A 84 -5.37 -9.18 1.90
CA ASN A 84 -5.45 -10.12 3.01
C ASN A 84 -5.20 -11.58 2.61
N LEU A 85 -5.60 -11.98 1.39
CA LEU A 85 -5.31 -13.32 0.86
C LEU A 85 -3.80 -13.52 0.66
N VAL A 86 -3.12 -12.51 0.12
CA VAL A 86 -1.67 -12.55 -0.12
C VAL A 86 -0.91 -12.67 1.20
N LEU A 87 -1.26 -11.85 2.20
CA LEU A 87 -0.63 -11.90 3.53
C LEU A 87 -0.91 -13.23 4.25
N ALA A 88 -2.15 -13.74 4.15
CA ALA A 88 -2.51 -15.03 4.71
C ALA A 88 -1.75 -16.18 4.03
N ALA A 89 -1.50 -16.11 2.72
CA ALA A 89 -0.73 -17.10 1.98
C ALA A 89 0.73 -17.18 2.44
N ILE A 90 1.35 -16.05 2.77
CA ILE A 90 2.71 -16.02 3.32
C ILE A 90 2.79 -16.79 4.66
N HIS A 91 1.76 -16.66 5.51
CA HIS A 91 1.73 -17.37 6.79
C HIS A 91 1.34 -18.84 6.70
N SER A 92 0.43 -19.17 5.80
CA SER A 92 -0.21 -20.50 5.75
C SER A 92 0.34 -21.43 4.68
N GLY A 93 1.21 -20.92 3.80
CA GLY A 93 1.67 -21.66 2.63
C GLY A 93 0.56 -21.96 1.60
N LYS A 94 -0.59 -21.30 1.70
CA LYS A 94 -1.68 -21.46 0.73
C LYS A 94 -1.31 -20.90 -0.63
N HIS A 95 -1.75 -21.58 -1.67
CA HIS A 95 -1.51 -21.13 -3.04
C HIS A 95 -2.33 -19.90 -3.40
N ILE A 96 -1.68 -18.92 -4.05
CA ILE A 96 -2.34 -17.78 -4.66
C ILE A 96 -2.57 -18.10 -6.14
N PRO A 97 -3.84 -18.11 -6.62
CA PRO A 97 -4.11 -18.44 -8.01
C PRO A 97 -3.64 -17.32 -8.95
N LEU A 98 -3.05 -17.69 -10.10
CA LEU A 98 -2.58 -16.70 -11.09
C LEU A 98 -3.71 -15.83 -11.66
N LYS A 99 -4.95 -16.37 -11.72
CA LYS A 99 -6.14 -15.63 -12.17
C LYS A 99 -6.44 -14.36 -11.35
N MET A 100 -5.97 -14.30 -10.12
CA MET A 100 -6.08 -13.11 -9.26
C MET A 100 -5.38 -11.89 -9.89
N ALA A 101 -4.23 -12.08 -10.55
CA ALA A 101 -3.47 -11.00 -11.15
C ALA A 101 -4.26 -10.21 -12.23
N PRO A 102 -4.80 -10.84 -13.30
CA PRO A 102 -5.60 -10.11 -14.28
C PRO A 102 -6.93 -9.59 -13.71
N LEU A 103 -7.56 -10.30 -12.77
CA LEU A 103 -8.80 -9.85 -12.14
C LEU A 103 -8.61 -8.55 -11.38
N ILE A 104 -7.64 -8.50 -10.48
CA ILE A 104 -7.37 -7.29 -9.70
C ILE A 104 -6.90 -6.13 -10.58
N PHE A 105 -6.09 -6.42 -11.62
CA PHE A 105 -5.63 -5.45 -12.60
C PHE A 105 -6.82 -4.75 -13.27
N ILE A 106 -7.68 -5.52 -13.96
CA ILE A 106 -8.83 -4.99 -14.71
C ILE A 106 -9.81 -4.27 -13.77
N SER A 107 -10.13 -4.89 -12.64
CA SER A 107 -11.09 -4.34 -11.68
C SER A 107 -10.62 -3.02 -11.08
N THR A 108 -9.31 -2.88 -10.79
CA THR A 108 -8.75 -1.63 -10.26
C THR A 108 -8.76 -0.53 -11.32
N VAL A 109 -8.37 -0.85 -12.56
CA VAL A 109 -8.44 0.11 -13.69
C VAL A 109 -9.88 0.60 -13.88
N MET A 110 -10.87 -0.31 -13.85
CA MET A 110 -12.28 0.06 -13.94
C MET A 110 -12.75 0.92 -12.77
N THR A 111 -12.36 0.58 -11.55
CA THR A 111 -12.68 1.40 -10.37
C THR A 111 -12.19 2.84 -10.55
N HIS A 112 -10.96 3.02 -11.04
CA HIS A 112 -10.38 4.36 -11.25
C HIS A 112 -10.99 5.09 -12.45
N LEU A 113 -11.25 4.39 -13.56
CA LEU A 113 -11.84 4.96 -14.76
C LEU A 113 -13.22 5.57 -14.47
N PHE A 114 -14.02 4.89 -13.66
CA PHE A 114 -15.36 5.32 -13.30
C PHE A 114 -15.44 6.08 -11.96
N GLY A 115 -14.30 6.44 -11.37
CA GLY A 115 -14.27 7.38 -10.25
C GLY A 115 -14.49 6.77 -8.86
N GLY A 116 -14.27 5.47 -8.66
CA GLY A 116 -14.17 4.91 -7.32
C GLY A 116 -12.97 5.46 -6.57
N SER A 117 -13.09 5.68 -5.26
CA SER A 117 -12.03 6.22 -4.41
C SER A 117 -11.17 5.11 -3.84
N ALA A 118 -10.04 4.83 -4.49
CA ALA A 118 -9.10 3.80 -4.08
C ALA A 118 -7.69 4.11 -4.58
N GLY A 119 -6.67 3.47 -4.02
CA GLY A 119 -5.31 3.45 -4.51
C GLY A 119 -5.06 2.29 -5.49
N ARG A 120 -3.84 2.21 -6.01
CA ARG A 120 -3.38 1.14 -6.92
C ARG A 120 -2.46 0.13 -6.25
N GLU A 121 -1.92 0.46 -5.09
CA GLU A 121 -0.83 -0.28 -4.44
C GLU A 121 -1.27 -1.62 -3.85
N GLY A 122 -2.44 -1.69 -3.21
CA GLY A 122 -3.00 -2.95 -2.76
C GLY A 122 -3.23 -3.93 -3.91
N ALA A 123 -3.66 -3.41 -5.08
CA ALA A 123 -3.77 -4.20 -6.30
C ALA A 123 -2.39 -4.65 -6.82
N ALA A 124 -1.36 -3.79 -6.73
CA ALA A 124 0.00 -4.15 -7.07
C ALA A 124 0.56 -5.29 -6.22
N LEU A 125 0.33 -5.26 -4.91
CA LEU A 125 0.76 -6.33 -4.00
C LEU A 125 0.12 -7.67 -4.36
N GLN A 126 -1.16 -7.66 -4.72
CA GLN A 126 -1.89 -8.84 -5.16
C GLN A 126 -1.36 -9.36 -6.50
N LEU A 127 -1.18 -8.47 -7.47
CA LEU A 127 -0.62 -8.79 -8.78
C LEU A 127 0.79 -9.37 -8.64
N GLY A 128 1.67 -8.69 -7.92
CA GLY A 128 3.05 -9.12 -7.71
C GLY A 128 3.15 -10.42 -6.92
N GLY A 129 2.40 -10.55 -5.83
CA GLY A 129 2.38 -11.77 -5.02
C GLY A 129 1.87 -12.99 -5.80
N SER A 130 0.84 -12.82 -6.63
CA SER A 130 0.29 -13.88 -7.49
C SER A 130 1.27 -14.30 -8.58
N ILE A 131 1.89 -13.35 -9.29
CA ILE A 131 2.88 -13.64 -10.33
C ILE A 131 4.13 -14.28 -9.71
N GLY A 132 4.67 -13.73 -8.61
CA GLY A 132 5.84 -14.26 -7.92
C GLY A 132 5.64 -15.70 -7.43
N ASN A 133 4.49 -15.98 -6.81
CA ASN A 133 4.11 -17.33 -6.40
C ASN A 133 4.02 -18.29 -7.59
N SER A 134 3.40 -17.87 -8.68
CA SER A 134 3.23 -18.70 -9.89
C SER A 134 4.56 -18.96 -10.60
N LEU A 135 5.42 -17.95 -10.68
CA LEU A 135 6.77 -18.07 -11.25
C LEU A 135 7.64 -19.06 -10.45
N GLY A 136 7.61 -18.97 -9.12
CA GLY A 136 8.37 -19.89 -8.28
C GLY A 136 7.93 -21.35 -8.46
N ARG A 137 6.63 -21.59 -8.59
CA ARG A 137 6.09 -22.94 -8.89
C ARG A 137 6.49 -23.41 -10.29
N LEU A 138 6.45 -22.54 -11.30
CA LEU A 138 6.89 -22.86 -12.65
C LEU A 138 8.37 -23.28 -12.68
N LEU A 139 9.20 -22.62 -11.89
CA LEU A 139 10.61 -22.93 -11.70
C LEU A 139 10.88 -24.10 -10.73
N ARG A 140 9.82 -24.75 -10.23
CA ARG A 140 9.88 -25.90 -9.32
C ARG A 140 10.65 -25.62 -8.03
N PHE A 141 10.46 -24.44 -7.45
CA PHE A 141 10.97 -24.12 -6.13
C PHE A 141 10.24 -24.94 -5.04
N ASP A 142 10.90 -25.14 -3.89
CA ASP A 142 10.29 -25.82 -2.75
C ASP A 142 9.09 -25.02 -2.23
N GLU A 143 8.03 -25.73 -1.80
CA GLU A 143 6.86 -25.11 -1.16
C GLU A 143 7.24 -24.33 0.11
N LYS A 144 8.31 -24.72 0.80
CA LYS A 144 8.85 -23.98 1.95
C LYS A 144 9.36 -22.59 1.60
N ASP A 145 9.78 -22.38 0.36
CA ASP A 145 10.28 -21.10 -0.15
C ASP A 145 9.14 -20.17 -0.61
N GLN A 146 7.88 -20.63 -0.58
CA GLN A 146 6.73 -19.90 -1.14
C GLN A 146 6.56 -18.51 -0.53
N HIS A 147 6.77 -18.35 0.76
CA HIS A 147 6.68 -17.05 1.42
C HIS A 147 7.68 -16.04 0.85
N ILE A 148 8.92 -16.46 0.53
CA ILE A 148 9.94 -15.60 -0.08
C ILE A 148 9.53 -15.23 -1.51
N MET A 149 8.98 -16.17 -2.30
CA MET A 149 8.52 -15.90 -3.67
C MET A 149 7.42 -14.84 -3.70
N ILE A 150 6.45 -14.93 -2.78
CA ILE A 150 5.34 -13.98 -2.67
C ILE A 150 5.88 -12.60 -2.29
N MET A 151 6.72 -12.51 -1.23
CA MET A 151 7.32 -11.25 -0.79
C MET A 151 8.19 -10.60 -1.86
N CYS A 152 8.96 -11.40 -2.59
CA CYS A 152 9.76 -10.95 -3.73
C CYS A 152 8.88 -10.31 -4.83
N GLY A 153 7.77 -10.97 -5.16
CA GLY A 153 6.80 -10.44 -6.11
C GLY A 153 6.10 -9.17 -5.64
N MET A 154 5.70 -9.10 -4.37
CA MET A 154 5.13 -7.90 -3.76
C MET A 154 6.10 -6.72 -3.84
N SER A 155 7.38 -6.96 -3.50
CA SER A 155 8.44 -5.97 -3.53
C SER A 155 8.66 -5.41 -4.95
N ALA A 156 8.73 -6.28 -5.96
CA ALA A 156 8.87 -5.88 -7.35
C ALA A 156 7.72 -5.00 -7.83
N ALA A 157 6.46 -5.42 -7.56
CA ALA A 157 5.28 -4.68 -8.02
C ALA A 157 5.13 -3.32 -7.34
N PHE A 158 5.37 -3.26 -6.03
CA PHE A 158 5.32 -2.00 -5.29
C PHE A 158 6.38 -1.02 -5.80
N SER A 159 7.61 -1.49 -6.00
CA SER A 159 8.73 -0.69 -6.51
C SER A 159 8.47 -0.16 -7.93
N ALA A 160 7.93 -0.98 -8.83
CA ALA A 160 7.62 -0.59 -10.20
C ALA A 160 6.60 0.55 -10.28
N LEU A 161 5.66 0.63 -9.33
CA LEU A 161 4.60 1.64 -9.33
C LEU A 161 4.94 2.93 -8.58
N PHE A 162 5.67 2.81 -7.46
CA PHE A 162 6.06 3.96 -6.64
C PHE A 162 7.43 4.54 -6.97
N GLY A 163 8.31 3.73 -7.59
CA GLY A 163 9.70 4.11 -7.77
C GLY A 163 10.51 4.12 -6.46
N THR A 164 10.03 3.47 -5.40
CA THR A 164 10.62 3.43 -4.05
C THR A 164 11.17 2.03 -3.71
N PRO A 165 12.31 1.61 -4.26
CA PRO A 165 12.80 0.23 -4.13
C PRO A 165 13.23 -0.14 -2.70
N LEU A 166 13.76 0.80 -1.92
CA LEU A 166 14.16 0.55 -0.53
C LEU A 166 12.93 0.26 0.33
N ALA A 167 11.95 1.16 0.27
CA ALA A 167 10.70 0.97 1.00
C ALA A 167 9.94 -0.27 0.54
N ALA A 168 9.88 -0.55 -0.77
CA ALA A 168 9.21 -1.71 -1.33
C ALA A 168 9.78 -3.04 -0.81
N SER A 169 11.11 -3.15 -0.75
CA SER A 169 11.78 -4.36 -0.26
C SER A 169 11.50 -4.60 1.23
N ILE A 170 11.56 -3.57 2.05
CA ILE A 170 11.30 -3.68 3.48
C ILE A 170 9.81 -3.87 3.77
N PHE A 171 8.92 -3.16 3.05
CA PHE A 171 7.48 -3.29 3.21
C PHE A 171 7.01 -4.73 3.06
N SER A 172 7.49 -5.43 2.03
CA SER A 172 7.09 -6.81 1.76
C SER A 172 7.44 -7.78 2.90
N MET A 173 8.47 -7.47 3.69
CA MET A 173 8.89 -8.26 4.85
C MET A 173 8.25 -7.79 6.16
N GLU A 174 7.96 -6.48 6.29
CA GLU A 174 7.48 -5.86 7.52
C GLU A 174 5.96 -5.97 7.66
N VAL A 175 5.21 -5.83 6.56
CA VAL A 175 3.74 -5.82 6.57
C VAL A 175 3.12 -7.14 6.99
N VAL A 176 3.86 -8.22 6.86
CA VAL A 176 3.38 -9.58 7.15
C VAL A 176 3.14 -9.78 8.65
N SER A 177 4.11 -9.37 9.48
CA SER A 177 4.05 -9.58 10.93
C SER A 177 4.68 -8.43 11.70
N VAL A 178 3.92 -7.82 12.60
CA VAL A 178 4.41 -6.77 13.50
C VAL A 178 5.30 -7.38 14.57
N GLY A 179 6.52 -6.86 14.68
CA GLY A 179 7.53 -7.33 15.65
C GLY A 179 8.44 -8.45 15.15
N ILE A 180 8.20 -9.02 13.96
CA ILE A 180 9.10 -9.99 13.31
C ILE A 180 9.27 -9.62 11.85
N MET A 181 10.53 -9.63 11.38
CA MET A 181 10.86 -9.40 9.98
C MET A 181 11.47 -10.66 9.36
N HIS A 182 11.05 -11.01 8.15
CA HIS A 182 11.51 -12.21 7.44
C HIS A 182 12.83 -11.93 6.68
N TYR A 183 13.96 -11.82 7.38
CA TYR A 183 15.26 -11.45 6.80
C TYR A 183 15.77 -12.40 5.69
N ALA A 184 15.31 -13.65 5.64
CA ALA A 184 15.64 -14.57 4.54
C ALA A 184 15.19 -14.03 3.17
N ALA A 185 14.15 -13.18 3.14
CA ALA A 185 13.64 -12.55 1.93
C ALA A 185 14.37 -11.25 1.55
N LEU A 186 15.30 -10.73 2.39
CA LEU A 186 15.92 -9.42 2.17
C LEU A 186 16.62 -9.33 0.80
N VAL A 187 17.53 -10.24 0.52
CA VAL A 187 18.27 -10.22 -0.75
C VAL A 187 17.34 -10.41 -1.95
N PRO A 188 16.45 -11.42 -1.99
CA PRO A 188 15.47 -11.56 -3.06
C PRO A 188 14.61 -10.31 -3.27
N CYS A 189 14.06 -9.71 -2.21
CA CYS A 189 13.20 -8.53 -2.30
C CYS A 189 13.95 -7.29 -2.82
N VAL A 190 15.19 -7.06 -2.34
CA VAL A 190 16.01 -5.93 -2.80
C VAL A 190 16.36 -6.06 -4.28
N ILE A 191 16.81 -7.24 -4.71
CA ILE A 191 17.17 -7.44 -6.12
C ILE A 191 15.94 -7.30 -7.01
N ALA A 192 14.80 -7.89 -6.63
CA ALA A 192 13.58 -7.80 -7.41
C ALA A 192 13.03 -6.37 -7.48
N SER A 193 13.05 -5.61 -6.37
CA SER A 193 12.59 -4.22 -6.34
C SER A 193 13.45 -3.30 -7.21
N LEU A 194 14.77 -3.42 -7.12
CA LEU A 194 15.71 -2.63 -7.94
C LEU A 194 15.56 -2.97 -9.43
N THR A 195 15.44 -4.26 -9.75
CA THR A 195 15.23 -4.70 -11.15
C THR A 195 13.91 -4.18 -11.70
N ALA A 196 12.81 -4.30 -10.92
CA ALA A 196 11.50 -3.83 -11.34
C ALA A 196 11.45 -2.31 -11.51
N LYS A 197 12.12 -1.54 -10.63
CA LYS A 197 12.31 -0.10 -10.80
C LYS A 197 13.06 0.22 -12.09
N GLY A 198 14.19 -0.45 -12.34
CA GLY A 198 14.97 -0.23 -13.57
C GLY A 198 14.16 -0.53 -14.83
N VAL A 199 13.30 -1.56 -14.81
CA VAL A 199 12.38 -1.83 -15.92
C VAL A 199 11.36 -0.69 -16.07
N ALA A 200 10.74 -0.25 -14.99
CA ALA A 200 9.75 0.83 -15.02
C ALA A 200 10.35 2.16 -15.53
N GLU A 201 11.55 2.51 -15.06
CA GLU A 201 12.29 3.69 -15.51
C GLU A 201 12.69 3.62 -16.99
N TYR A 202 13.09 2.43 -17.49
CA TYR A 202 13.36 2.21 -18.91
C TYR A 202 12.14 2.56 -19.77
N PHE A 203 10.94 2.27 -19.29
CA PHE A 203 9.68 2.67 -19.91
C PHE A 203 9.15 4.03 -19.45
N GLN A 204 9.99 4.89 -18.89
CA GLN A 204 9.68 6.26 -18.50
C GLN A 204 8.58 6.41 -17.45
N VAL A 205 8.39 5.41 -16.59
CA VAL A 205 7.57 5.55 -15.39
C VAL A 205 8.37 6.33 -14.35
N MET A 206 8.01 7.59 -14.17
CA MET A 206 8.70 8.47 -13.22
C MET A 206 8.26 8.21 -11.80
N PRO A 207 9.19 8.20 -10.83
CA PRO A 207 8.84 8.12 -9.40
C PRO A 207 8.10 9.38 -8.95
N GLU A 208 7.13 9.23 -8.06
CA GLU A 208 6.50 10.37 -7.40
C GLU A 208 7.44 10.92 -6.34
N GLN A 209 7.78 12.21 -6.40
CA GLN A 209 8.67 12.87 -5.44
C GLN A 209 8.14 14.27 -5.11
N PHE A 210 8.22 14.62 -3.83
CA PHE A 210 7.83 15.92 -3.28
C PHE A 210 8.97 16.47 -2.43
N LEU A 211 10.08 16.84 -3.06
CA LEU A 211 11.29 17.25 -2.36
C LEU A 211 11.06 18.51 -1.53
N LEU A 212 11.39 18.44 -0.25
CA LEU A 212 11.35 19.57 0.66
C LEU A 212 12.65 20.38 0.56
N THR A 213 12.56 21.64 0.14
CA THR A 213 13.73 22.50 -0.11
C THR A 213 14.13 23.36 1.07
N SER A 214 13.19 23.71 1.94
CA SER A 214 13.44 24.51 3.14
C SER A 214 12.72 23.92 4.33
N LEU A 215 13.48 23.59 5.37
CA LEU A 215 12.95 23.04 6.61
C LEU A 215 13.37 23.93 7.79
N PRO A 216 12.47 24.14 8.78
CA PRO A 216 12.87 24.78 10.02
C PRO A 216 13.94 23.94 10.73
N GLU A 217 14.74 24.57 11.59
CA GLU A 217 15.70 23.86 12.42
C GLU A 217 14.99 22.94 13.43
N PHE A 218 15.58 21.76 13.67
CA PHE A 218 15.03 20.81 14.64
C PHE A 218 15.37 21.28 16.08
N THR A 219 14.41 21.94 16.71
CA THR A 219 14.47 22.46 18.07
C THR A 219 13.43 21.77 18.95
N LEU A 220 13.49 21.99 20.26
CA LEU A 220 12.48 21.44 21.18
C LEU A 220 11.06 21.92 20.84
N SER A 221 10.91 23.18 20.43
CA SER A 221 9.62 23.75 20.04
C SER A 221 9.07 23.07 18.76
N THR A 222 9.90 22.94 17.73
CA THR A 222 9.47 22.29 16.47
C THR A 222 9.22 20.79 16.65
N ALA A 223 10.01 20.13 17.51
CA ALA A 223 9.79 18.74 17.88
C ALA A 223 8.46 18.53 18.62
N THR A 224 8.10 19.43 19.57
CA THR A 224 6.81 19.34 20.27
C THR A 224 5.63 19.54 19.31
N THR A 225 5.73 20.46 18.36
CA THR A 225 4.70 20.66 17.33
C THR A 225 4.48 19.39 16.50
N ILE A 226 5.56 18.77 16.02
CA ILE A 226 5.47 17.50 15.28
C ILE A 226 4.99 16.34 16.17
N ALA A 227 5.34 16.31 17.45
CA ALA A 227 4.83 15.30 18.37
C ALA A 227 3.31 15.39 18.54
N VAL A 228 2.75 16.59 18.65
CA VAL A 228 1.30 16.82 18.70
C VAL A 228 0.64 16.36 17.39
N LEU A 229 1.21 16.74 16.24
CA LEU A 229 0.73 16.24 14.94
C LEU A 229 0.71 14.71 14.90
N ALA A 230 1.77 14.05 15.35
CA ALA A 230 1.90 12.60 15.34
C ALA A 230 0.84 11.91 16.23
N ILE A 231 0.54 12.45 17.40
CA ILE A 231 -0.51 11.96 18.31
C ILE A 231 -1.88 12.04 17.61
N LEU A 232 -2.17 13.16 16.96
CA LEU A 232 -3.41 13.34 16.21
C LEU A 232 -3.48 12.41 15.00
N CYS A 233 -2.38 12.23 14.26
CA CYS A 233 -2.28 11.30 13.14
C CYS A 233 -2.49 9.84 13.57
N ALA A 234 -2.05 9.45 14.77
CA ALA A 234 -2.35 8.12 15.32
C ALA A 234 -3.86 7.92 15.53
N GLY A 235 -4.57 8.94 16.05
CA GLY A 235 -6.04 8.93 16.14
C GLY A 235 -6.72 8.86 14.79
N ILE A 236 -6.24 9.63 13.81
CA ILE A 236 -6.74 9.64 12.42
C ILE A 236 -6.54 8.27 11.74
N SER A 237 -5.38 7.65 11.92
CA SER A 237 -5.09 6.31 11.38
C SER A 237 -6.03 5.25 11.94
N THR A 238 -6.26 5.28 13.26
CA THR A 238 -7.20 4.40 13.94
C THR A 238 -8.64 4.61 13.43
N LEU A 239 -9.07 5.87 13.31
CA LEU A 239 -10.38 6.22 12.78
C LEU A 239 -10.58 5.69 11.36
N PHE A 240 -9.58 5.86 10.49
CA PHE A 240 -9.64 5.35 9.12
C PHE A 240 -9.76 3.81 9.07
N CYS A 241 -8.99 3.09 9.87
CA CYS A 241 -9.11 1.62 9.98
C CYS A 241 -10.52 1.21 10.45
N ILE A 242 -11.05 1.88 11.47
CA ILE A 242 -12.40 1.61 11.99
C ILE A 242 -13.45 1.88 10.91
N MET A 243 -13.35 2.99 10.18
CA MET A 243 -14.30 3.33 9.12
C MET A 243 -14.28 2.32 7.97
N LEU A 244 -13.10 1.89 7.52
CA LEU A 244 -12.97 0.86 6.47
C LEU A 244 -13.63 -0.45 6.89
N HIS A 245 -13.25 -0.98 8.05
CA HIS A 245 -13.74 -2.27 8.51
C HIS A 245 -15.22 -2.25 8.93
N SER A 246 -15.67 -1.14 9.55
CA SER A 246 -17.07 -0.96 9.89
C SER A 246 -17.91 -0.79 8.65
N GLY A 247 -17.44 -0.05 7.64
CA GLY A 247 -18.09 0.10 6.36
C GLY A 247 -18.29 -1.25 5.67
N GLU A 248 -17.23 -2.07 5.58
CA GLU A 248 -17.32 -3.41 5.00
C GLU A 248 -18.31 -4.31 5.75
N LYS A 249 -18.27 -4.32 7.10
CA LYS A 249 -19.19 -5.09 7.94
C LYS A 249 -20.63 -4.62 7.77
N LEU A 250 -20.87 -3.30 7.70
CA LEU A 250 -22.18 -2.71 7.52
C LEU A 250 -22.78 -3.12 6.18
N TYR A 251 -22.01 -2.95 5.09
CA TYR A 251 -22.44 -3.34 3.76
C TYR A 251 -22.75 -4.84 3.67
N LYS A 252 -21.90 -5.71 4.22
CA LYS A 252 -22.15 -7.17 4.23
C LYS A 252 -23.37 -7.55 5.05
N LYS A 253 -23.64 -6.84 6.14
CA LYS A 253 -24.80 -7.11 7.03
C LYS A 253 -26.11 -6.71 6.39
N TYR A 254 -26.22 -5.53 5.79
CA TYR A 254 -27.47 -5.00 5.24
C TYR A 254 -27.67 -5.32 3.76
N LEU A 255 -26.60 -5.53 3.01
CA LEU A 255 -26.59 -5.85 1.59
C LEU A 255 -25.72 -7.09 1.34
N PRO A 256 -26.20 -8.29 1.72
CA PRO A 256 -25.41 -9.53 1.58
C PRO A 256 -25.14 -9.91 0.12
N ASP A 257 -26.06 -9.56 -0.81
CA ASP A 257 -25.86 -9.77 -2.24
C ASP A 257 -24.74 -8.87 -2.77
N PRO A 258 -23.64 -9.43 -3.34
CA PRO A 258 -22.53 -8.66 -3.86
C PRO A 258 -22.92 -7.68 -4.98
N TYR A 259 -23.87 -8.07 -5.85
CA TYR A 259 -24.33 -7.23 -6.96
C TYR A 259 -25.07 -6.00 -6.45
N LEU A 260 -26.02 -6.19 -5.53
CA LEU A 260 -26.78 -5.10 -4.94
C LEU A 260 -25.85 -4.19 -4.11
N ARG A 261 -24.91 -4.78 -3.40
CA ARG A 261 -23.94 -4.06 -2.56
C ARG A 261 -23.07 -3.12 -3.37
N ILE A 262 -22.44 -3.61 -4.45
CA ILE A 262 -21.54 -2.79 -5.27
C ILE A 262 -22.32 -1.73 -6.06
N PHE A 263 -23.53 -2.06 -6.53
CA PHE A 263 -24.39 -1.11 -7.22
C PHE A 263 -24.79 0.05 -6.32
N THR A 264 -25.26 -0.23 -5.10
CA THR A 264 -25.66 0.80 -4.13
C THR A 264 -24.47 1.63 -3.67
N GLY A 265 -23.29 1.01 -3.43
CA GLY A 265 -22.07 1.72 -3.10
C GLY A 265 -21.62 2.66 -4.22
N GLY A 266 -21.63 2.19 -5.47
CA GLY A 266 -21.31 3.02 -6.64
C GLY A 266 -22.29 4.19 -6.79
N THR A 267 -23.59 3.95 -6.62
CA THR A 267 -24.61 5.01 -6.65
C THR A 267 -24.36 6.04 -5.53
N PHE A 268 -23.98 5.58 -4.33
CA PHE A 268 -23.71 6.50 -3.22
C PHE A 268 -22.47 7.36 -3.49
N ILE A 269 -21.40 6.81 -4.09
CA ILE A 269 -20.23 7.60 -4.53
C ILE A 269 -20.61 8.64 -5.57
N VAL A 270 -21.46 8.29 -6.55
CA VAL A 270 -21.96 9.26 -7.54
C VAL A 270 -22.68 10.41 -6.86
N ILE A 271 -23.63 10.11 -5.96
CA ILE A 271 -24.38 11.13 -5.21
C ILE A 271 -23.43 12.01 -4.39
N MET A 272 -22.49 11.42 -3.66
CA MET A 272 -21.50 12.19 -2.88
C MET A 272 -20.66 13.10 -3.76
N THR A 273 -20.20 12.62 -4.92
CA THR A 273 -19.41 13.43 -5.86
C THR A 273 -20.22 14.61 -6.39
N LEU A 274 -21.50 14.41 -6.73
CA LEU A 274 -22.39 15.48 -7.18
C LEU A 274 -22.67 16.51 -6.07
N LEU A 275 -22.80 16.07 -4.81
CA LEU A 275 -23.00 16.97 -3.65
C LEU A 275 -21.76 17.81 -3.36
N VAL A 276 -20.57 17.21 -3.48
CA VAL A 276 -19.30 17.91 -3.26
C VAL A 276 -18.93 18.81 -4.46
N GLN A 277 -19.54 18.56 -5.63
CA GLN A 277 -19.29 19.28 -6.90
C GLN A 277 -17.80 19.22 -7.34
N ASN A 278 -17.05 18.21 -6.88
CA ASN A 278 -15.65 18.03 -7.13
C ASN A 278 -15.31 16.54 -7.20
N GLN A 279 -14.40 16.15 -8.12
CA GLN A 279 -13.91 14.78 -8.29
C GLN A 279 -12.54 14.55 -7.64
N ASP A 280 -12.04 15.45 -6.85
CA ASP A 280 -10.73 15.36 -6.20
C ASP A 280 -10.61 14.11 -5.29
N TYR A 281 -11.70 13.72 -4.65
CA TYR A 281 -11.76 12.58 -3.73
C TYR A 281 -11.93 11.22 -4.43
N ASN A 282 -12.19 11.24 -5.74
CA ASN A 282 -12.26 10.05 -6.58
C ASN A 282 -10.84 9.60 -6.98
N GLY A 283 -10.69 8.30 -7.32
CA GLY A 283 -9.38 7.72 -7.63
C GLY A 283 -8.42 7.74 -6.44
N ALA A 284 -7.12 7.80 -6.71
CA ALA A 284 -6.07 7.75 -5.69
C ALA A 284 -5.99 9.03 -4.83
N GLY A 285 -6.16 10.21 -5.44
CA GLY A 285 -6.10 11.51 -4.75
C GLY A 285 -4.72 12.17 -4.70
N MET A 286 -3.76 11.71 -5.49
CA MET A 286 -2.40 12.30 -5.53
C MET A 286 -2.37 13.80 -5.86
N PRO A 287 -3.22 14.33 -6.75
CA PRO A 287 -3.27 15.78 -7.01
C PRO A 287 -3.58 16.62 -5.77
N ILE A 288 -4.35 16.08 -4.81
CA ILE A 288 -4.64 16.79 -3.55
C ILE A 288 -3.37 16.92 -2.71
N ILE A 289 -2.53 15.88 -2.69
CA ILE A 289 -1.24 15.92 -1.98
C ILE A 289 -0.34 16.98 -2.60
N ALA A 290 -0.21 17.01 -3.93
CA ALA A 290 0.61 18.01 -4.62
C ALA A 290 0.20 19.45 -4.25
N ARG A 291 -1.10 19.75 -4.24
CA ARG A 291 -1.64 21.04 -3.81
C ARG A 291 -1.29 21.38 -2.34
N CYS A 292 -1.30 20.37 -1.44
CA CYS A 292 -0.91 20.61 -0.06
C CYS A 292 0.55 21.07 0.10
N PHE A 293 1.47 20.59 -0.77
CA PHE A 293 2.85 21.07 -0.79
C PHE A 293 2.96 22.52 -1.30
N GLU A 294 2.02 22.99 -2.11
CA GLU A 294 1.87 24.36 -2.58
C GLU A 294 1.05 25.24 -1.62
N ASN A 295 0.66 24.68 -0.46
CA ASN A 295 -0.18 25.32 0.56
C ASN A 295 -1.62 25.65 0.07
N ASP A 296 -2.09 24.96 -0.95
CA ASP A 296 -3.49 24.97 -1.38
C ASP A 296 -4.20 23.76 -0.75
N TYR A 297 -5.09 23.99 0.21
CA TYR A 297 -5.72 22.93 0.97
C TYR A 297 -7.20 23.18 1.24
N VAL A 298 -7.94 22.07 1.37
CA VAL A 298 -9.34 22.06 1.78
C VAL A 298 -9.42 21.44 3.17
N PRO A 299 -9.93 22.14 4.20
CA PRO A 299 -9.95 21.65 5.58
C PRO A 299 -10.64 20.29 5.79
N SER A 300 -11.69 20.00 5.01
CA SER A 300 -12.46 18.75 5.09
C SER A 300 -11.85 17.61 4.25
N ALA A 301 -10.77 17.82 3.51
CA ALA A 301 -10.27 16.87 2.50
C ALA A 301 -9.95 15.49 3.11
N PHE A 302 -9.31 15.43 4.29
CA PHE A 302 -8.98 14.18 4.95
C PHE A 302 -10.23 13.35 5.30
N LEU A 303 -11.30 13.99 5.82
CA LEU A 303 -12.56 13.32 6.17
C LEU A 303 -13.29 12.83 4.92
N LEU A 304 -13.39 13.69 3.90
CA LEU A 304 -14.05 13.33 2.64
C LEU A 304 -13.32 12.14 1.99
N LYS A 305 -12.00 12.17 1.96
CA LYS A 305 -11.21 11.05 1.43
C LYS A 305 -11.45 9.75 2.21
N MET A 306 -11.51 9.80 3.54
CA MET A 306 -11.84 8.64 4.38
C MET A 306 -13.21 8.05 4.00
N ILE A 307 -14.24 8.89 3.91
CA ILE A 307 -15.62 8.47 3.63
C ILE A 307 -15.71 7.86 2.23
N PHE A 308 -15.19 8.57 1.21
CA PHE A 308 -15.22 8.09 -0.17
C PHE A 308 -14.51 6.74 -0.32
N THR A 309 -13.36 6.57 0.33
CA THR A 309 -12.60 5.31 0.29
C THR A 309 -13.32 4.19 1.05
N ALA A 310 -13.84 4.47 2.24
CA ALA A 310 -14.57 3.48 3.03
C ALA A 310 -15.83 2.98 2.31
N VAL A 311 -16.56 3.87 1.64
CA VAL A 311 -17.74 3.49 0.83
C VAL A 311 -17.32 2.68 -0.39
N THR A 312 -16.29 3.12 -1.13
CA THR A 312 -15.81 2.42 -2.34
C THR A 312 -15.35 1.01 -2.02
N LEU A 313 -14.40 0.85 -1.10
CA LEU A 313 -13.83 -0.45 -0.78
C LEU A 313 -14.81 -1.33 0.02
N GLY A 314 -15.56 -0.74 0.95
CA GLY A 314 -16.55 -1.44 1.75
C GLY A 314 -17.70 -2.03 0.92
N SER A 315 -18.07 -1.39 -0.19
CA SER A 315 -19.10 -1.90 -1.10
C SER A 315 -18.61 -2.99 -2.05
N GLY A 316 -17.27 -3.22 -2.14
CA GLY A 316 -16.70 -4.32 -2.91
C GLY A 316 -15.96 -3.92 -4.19
N PHE A 317 -15.84 -2.62 -4.50
CA PHE A 317 -14.94 -2.16 -5.54
C PHE A 317 -13.50 -2.57 -5.22
N LYS A 318 -12.70 -2.76 -6.25
CA LYS A 318 -11.32 -3.23 -6.12
C LYS A 318 -10.33 -2.08 -6.25
N GLY A 319 -9.31 -2.11 -5.42
CA GLY A 319 -8.26 -1.10 -5.33
C GLY A 319 -7.47 -1.25 -4.04
N GLY A 320 -6.61 -0.28 -3.73
CA GLY A 320 -5.79 -0.25 -2.53
C GLY A 320 -6.20 0.86 -1.56
N GLU A 321 -5.89 0.68 -0.31
CA GLU A 321 -6.11 1.61 0.81
C GLU A 321 -4.86 2.42 1.19
N ILE A 322 -3.69 2.07 0.64
CA ILE A 322 -2.40 2.68 1.00
C ILE A 322 -2.34 4.16 0.57
N VAL A 323 -2.54 4.47 -0.72
CA VAL A 323 -2.49 5.88 -1.18
C VAL A 323 -3.59 6.73 -0.56
N PRO A 324 -4.84 6.27 -0.41
CA PRO A 324 -5.80 6.99 0.40
C PRO A 324 -5.29 7.35 1.79
N SER A 325 -4.54 6.47 2.47
CA SER A 325 -3.96 6.80 3.78
C SER A 325 -2.91 7.92 3.71
N PHE A 326 -2.11 7.97 2.64
CA PHE A 326 -1.20 9.08 2.39
C PHE A 326 -1.97 10.40 2.18
N VAL A 327 -3.03 10.39 1.37
CA VAL A 327 -3.87 11.58 1.14
C VAL A 327 -4.48 12.07 2.46
N ILE A 328 -5.01 11.16 3.27
CA ILE A 328 -5.59 11.48 4.57
C ILE A 328 -4.53 12.11 5.48
N GLY A 329 -3.37 11.48 5.61
CA GLY A 329 -2.27 11.97 6.44
C GLY A 329 -1.71 13.31 5.96
N GLY A 330 -1.51 13.45 4.65
CA GLY A 330 -0.97 14.67 4.04
C GLY A 330 -1.93 15.86 4.16
N THR A 331 -3.21 15.67 3.84
CA THR A 331 -4.21 16.75 3.94
C THR A 331 -4.48 17.15 5.37
N PHE A 332 -4.50 16.20 6.31
CA PHE A 332 -4.59 16.51 7.74
C PHE A 332 -3.33 17.23 8.24
N GLY A 333 -2.15 16.79 7.83
CA GLY A 333 -0.89 17.45 8.15
C GLY A 333 -0.83 18.90 7.65
N CYS A 334 -1.26 19.14 6.40
CA CYS A 334 -1.36 20.48 5.83
C CYS A 334 -2.32 21.38 6.62
N LEU A 335 -3.51 20.88 6.94
CA LEU A 335 -4.48 21.57 7.79
C LEU A 335 -3.88 21.95 9.14
N PHE A 336 -3.23 20.99 9.81
CA PHE A 336 -2.58 21.23 11.10
C PHE A 336 -1.48 22.28 11.00
N GLY A 337 -0.60 22.18 9.99
CA GLY A 337 0.48 23.15 9.77
C GLY A 337 -0.02 24.57 9.59
N ASN A 338 -1.11 24.75 8.84
CA ASN A 338 -1.76 26.05 8.70
C ASN A 338 -2.41 26.54 10.02
N PHE A 339 -3.04 25.62 10.76
CA PHE A 339 -3.71 25.98 12.01
C PHE A 339 -2.71 26.47 13.09
N VAL A 340 -1.52 25.85 13.16
CA VAL A 340 -0.50 26.22 14.15
C VAL A 340 0.55 27.21 13.60
N ASN A 341 0.37 27.73 12.38
CA ASN A 341 1.34 28.57 11.66
C ASN A 341 2.77 27.98 11.62
N PHE A 342 2.84 26.67 11.36
CA PHE A 342 4.09 25.94 11.17
C PHE A 342 4.16 25.40 9.74
N SER A 343 5.36 25.09 9.22
CA SER A 343 5.58 24.66 7.85
C SER A 343 4.53 23.63 7.32
N PRO A 344 3.54 24.03 6.48
CA PRO A 344 2.51 23.12 6.01
C PRO A 344 3.07 21.96 5.18
N ALA A 345 4.10 22.21 4.36
CA ALA A 345 4.74 21.18 3.56
C ALA A 345 5.42 20.09 4.41
N LEU A 346 6.12 20.51 5.49
CA LEU A 346 6.72 19.57 6.45
C LEU A 346 5.63 18.78 7.19
N CYS A 347 4.57 19.46 7.65
CA CYS A 347 3.46 18.80 8.33
C CYS A 347 2.72 17.82 7.38
N THR A 348 2.61 18.15 6.09
CA THR A 348 2.08 17.25 5.05
C THR A 348 2.92 15.97 4.98
N ALA A 349 4.24 16.10 4.81
CA ALA A 349 5.14 14.96 4.71
C ALA A 349 5.16 14.10 6.00
N ALA A 350 5.27 14.73 7.16
CA ALA A 350 5.24 14.05 8.45
C ALA A 350 3.90 13.36 8.70
N GLY A 351 2.78 14.01 8.35
CA GLY A 351 1.43 13.44 8.45
C GLY A 351 1.22 12.23 7.53
N MET A 352 1.72 12.30 6.30
CA MET A 352 1.71 11.15 5.36
C MET A 352 2.41 9.94 5.97
N GLY A 353 3.65 10.11 6.44
CA GLY A 353 4.43 9.03 7.06
C GLY A 353 3.79 8.50 8.34
N ALA A 354 3.28 9.39 9.21
CA ALA A 354 2.67 9.03 10.47
C ALA A 354 1.36 8.23 10.29
N VAL A 355 0.45 8.68 9.40
CA VAL A 355 -0.81 7.96 9.14
C VAL A 355 -0.54 6.63 8.44
N PHE A 356 0.34 6.60 7.44
CA PHE A 356 0.71 5.35 6.77
C PHE A 356 1.29 4.33 7.77
N CYS A 357 2.17 4.77 8.67
CA CYS A 357 2.70 3.92 9.74
C CYS A 357 1.59 3.39 10.66
N GLY A 358 0.69 4.27 11.09
CA GLY A 358 -0.40 3.91 12.00
C GLY A 358 -1.38 2.89 11.40
N VAL A 359 -1.62 2.94 10.08
CA VAL A 359 -2.55 2.02 9.41
C VAL A 359 -1.90 0.72 8.93
N THR A 360 -0.58 0.74 8.64
CA THR A 360 0.13 -0.47 8.14
C THR A 360 0.92 -1.19 9.21
N ASN A 361 1.21 -0.54 10.33
CA ASN A 361 2.10 -1.03 11.39
C ASN A 361 3.55 -1.28 10.91
N CYS A 362 4.02 -0.52 9.93
CA CYS A 362 5.32 -0.66 9.27
C CYS A 362 6.21 0.57 9.49
N PRO A 363 6.83 0.75 10.68
CA PRO A 363 7.57 1.97 11.00
C PRO A 363 8.85 2.14 10.15
N ILE A 364 9.59 1.08 9.88
CA ILE A 364 10.83 1.16 9.08
C ILE A 364 10.48 1.50 7.64
N THR A 365 9.51 0.83 7.06
CA THR A 365 8.99 1.14 5.72
C THR A 365 8.51 2.58 5.61
N SER A 366 7.75 3.06 6.61
CA SER A 366 7.23 4.43 6.62
C SER A 366 8.35 5.47 6.59
N LEU A 367 9.43 5.23 7.33
CA LEU A 367 10.60 6.09 7.33
C LEU A 367 11.31 6.07 5.98
N LEU A 368 11.50 4.90 5.39
CA LEU A 368 12.13 4.75 4.06
C LEU A 368 11.29 5.40 2.95
N ILE A 369 9.96 5.26 2.99
CA ILE A 369 9.06 5.97 2.06
C ILE A 369 9.22 7.47 2.19
N CYS A 370 9.28 8.01 3.41
CA CYS A 370 9.52 9.44 3.60
C CYS A 370 10.86 9.89 3.01
N PHE A 371 11.92 9.09 3.13
CA PHE A 371 13.22 9.41 2.52
C PHE A 371 13.17 9.39 0.99
N GLU A 372 12.52 8.41 0.41
CA GLU A 372 12.44 8.27 -1.05
C GLU A 372 11.50 9.31 -1.69
N LEU A 373 10.43 9.73 -0.98
CA LEU A 373 9.47 10.72 -1.50
C LEU A 373 9.87 12.17 -1.20
N PHE A 374 10.42 12.46 -0.01
CA PHE A 374 10.63 13.83 0.48
C PHE A 374 12.11 14.20 0.68
N GLY A 375 13.01 13.23 0.58
CA GLY A 375 14.44 13.40 0.85
C GLY A 375 14.82 13.22 2.32
N PHE A 376 16.13 13.16 2.58
CA PHE A 376 16.69 12.89 3.91
C PHE A 376 16.69 14.08 4.86
N THR A 377 16.55 15.30 4.38
CA THR A 377 16.66 16.52 5.16
C THR A 377 15.66 16.60 6.31
N GLY A 378 14.46 16.02 6.13
CA GLY A 378 13.40 15.96 7.15
C GLY A 378 13.51 14.78 8.13
N MET A 379 14.60 14.02 8.13
CA MET A 379 14.75 12.77 8.89
C MET A 379 14.33 12.88 10.37
N PRO A 380 14.76 13.86 11.17
CA PRO A 380 14.39 13.93 12.58
C PRO A 380 12.87 14.06 12.79
N TYR A 381 12.20 14.81 11.91
CA TYR A 381 10.76 15.02 11.97
C TYR A 381 9.98 13.77 11.57
N TYR A 382 10.41 13.07 10.51
CA TYR A 382 9.80 11.82 10.09
C TYR A 382 9.97 10.73 11.14
N LEU A 383 11.19 10.59 11.69
CA LEU A 383 11.47 9.61 12.73
C LEU A 383 10.59 9.81 13.95
N LEU A 384 10.49 11.07 14.45
CA LEU A 384 9.67 11.41 15.61
C LEU A 384 8.18 11.14 15.34
N SER A 385 7.66 11.62 14.20
CA SER A 385 6.25 11.48 13.88
C SER A 385 5.83 10.01 13.68
N ILE A 386 6.66 9.23 13.01
CA ILE A 386 6.42 7.81 12.76
C ILE A 386 6.50 7.00 14.06
N ALA A 387 7.51 7.23 14.88
CA ALA A 387 7.68 6.49 16.15
C ALA A 387 6.50 6.70 17.10
N LEU A 388 6.05 7.95 17.26
CA LEU A 388 4.89 8.27 18.11
C LEU A 388 3.59 7.69 17.53
N SER A 389 3.37 7.84 16.22
CA SER A 389 2.19 7.28 15.57
C SER A 389 2.15 5.76 15.63
N TYR A 390 3.29 5.08 15.44
CA TYR A 390 3.39 3.62 15.58
C TYR A 390 2.93 3.13 16.95
N MET A 391 3.42 3.76 18.00
CA MET A 391 3.06 3.38 19.35
C MET A 391 1.59 3.69 19.65
N LEU A 392 1.11 4.88 19.32
CA LEU A 392 -0.20 5.38 19.74
C LEU A 392 -1.37 4.88 18.86
N SER A 393 -1.13 4.38 17.65
CA SER A 393 -2.17 3.78 16.80
C SER A 393 -2.70 2.42 17.32
N GLY A 394 -2.12 1.92 18.38
CA GLY A 394 -2.56 0.66 18.99
C GLY A 394 -2.37 -0.54 18.06
N TYR A 395 -3.32 -1.45 18.10
CA TYR A 395 -3.30 -2.69 17.33
C TYR A 395 -4.28 -2.68 16.15
N TYR A 396 -4.67 -1.50 15.71
CA TYR A 396 -5.45 -1.31 14.50
C TYR A 396 -4.55 -1.42 13.27
N GLY A 397 -5.12 -1.81 12.13
CA GLY A 397 -4.40 -1.90 10.86
C GLY A 397 -5.35 -2.09 9.69
N LEU A 398 -4.85 -1.89 8.45
CA LEU A 398 -5.63 -2.09 7.22
C LEU A 398 -5.93 -3.58 6.97
N TYR A 399 -5.02 -4.46 7.38
CA TYR A 399 -5.03 -5.86 6.99
C TYR A 399 -5.39 -6.78 8.15
N HIS A 400 -6.57 -7.41 8.12
CA HIS A 400 -6.99 -8.41 9.11
C HIS A 400 -6.06 -9.62 9.19
N SER A 401 -5.36 -9.95 8.09
CA SER A 401 -4.44 -11.08 8.05
C SER A 401 -3.06 -10.77 8.63
N GLN A 402 -2.76 -9.51 8.93
CA GLN A 402 -1.52 -9.10 9.58
C GLN A 402 -1.49 -9.63 11.01
N LYS A 403 -0.41 -10.29 11.38
CA LYS A 403 -0.20 -10.78 12.74
C LYS A 403 0.58 -9.77 13.57
N ILE A 404 0.15 -9.59 14.82
CA ILE A 404 0.90 -8.85 15.82
C ILE A 404 1.54 -9.87 16.74
N VAL A 405 2.83 -10.07 16.61
CA VAL A 405 3.55 -11.12 17.33
C VAL A 405 4.05 -10.61 18.68
N TYR A 406 4.63 -9.42 18.69
CA TYR A 406 5.08 -8.74 19.90
C TYR A 406 4.28 -7.47 20.16
N SER A 407 4.06 -7.17 21.43
CA SER A 407 3.37 -5.95 21.85
C SER A 407 4.15 -4.70 21.45
N LYS A 408 3.44 -3.65 21.00
CA LYS A 408 4.02 -2.32 20.75
C LYS A 408 4.34 -1.55 22.04
N TYR A 409 3.78 -1.99 23.19
CA TYR A 409 3.84 -1.27 24.46
C TYR A 409 4.71 -1.94 25.50
N LYS A 410 4.84 -3.27 25.44
CA LYS A 410 5.52 -4.10 26.44
C LYS A 410 6.39 -5.13 25.75
N THR A 411 7.41 -5.61 26.45
CA THR A 411 8.23 -6.75 25.97
C THR A 411 7.47 -8.05 26.20
N GLU A 412 6.40 -8.25 25.44
CA GLU A 412 5.46 -9.36 25.63
C GLU A 412 5.08 -9.97 24.28
N PHE A 413 5.10 -11.29 24.21
CA PHE A 413 4.62 -12.06 23.05
C PHE A 413 3.09 -12.21 23.15
N ILE A 414 2.37 -11.67 22.17
CA ILE A 414 0.89 -11.64 22.18
C ILE A 414 0.25 -12.46 21.07
N ASN A 415 0.91 -12.65 19.93
CA ASN A 415 0.51 -13.47 18.77
C ASN A 415 -0.99 -13.41 18.46
N ARG A 416 -1.50 -12.23 18.16
CA ARG A 416 -2.89 -11.99 17.75
C ARG A 416 -2.98 -11.34 16.38
N LYS A 417 -4.17 -11.26 15.81
CA LYS A 417 -4.44 -10.47 14.61
C LYS A 417 -4.73 -9.01 14.95
N THR A 418 -4.61 -8.14 13.96
CA THR A 418 -5.11 -6.77 14.05
C THR A 418 -6.61 -6.78 14.35
N HIS A 419 -7.10 -5.86 15.18
CA HIS A 419 -8.51 -5.73 15.63
C HIS A 419 -9.03 -6.83 16.60
N GLU A 420 -8.18 -7.70 17.11
CA GLU A 420 -8.54 -8.66 18.18
C GLU A 420 -8.23 -8.13 19.59
#